data_335c209b3769e74dc87d1488a646f08a
#
_entry.id   335c209b3769e74dc87d1488a646f08a
#
_cell.length_a   1.000
_cell.length_b   1.000
_cell.length_c   1.000
_cell.angle_alpha   90.00
_cell.angle_beta   90.00
_cell.angle_gamma   90.00
#
_symmetry.space_group_name_H-M   'P 1'
#
loop_
_entity.id
_entity.type
_entity.pdbx_description
1 polymer ?
#
loop_
_entity_poly.entity_id
_entity_poly.type
_entity_poly.pdbx_seq_one_letter_code
_entity_poly.pdbx_strand_id
1 'polypeptide(L)'
;MMKLNNLAIAVASTLIASTSASAAQIYSGDGTSLAVGGYVDVGIGKYFEDNVEVHQVSPRINIEGKKDIGNGVTVDAKGEWGLNYLDGGNTSFTTRLGYIGASHDQAGRLVVGTQWSPYYDVAGVADMPIAFANDFLYASGYYDLGSSRAEKMVSYRNTLAVSSDIALSFGLGWQGKKTATSTEQSQPVNPGPIVVTTTNADYDNRGQIAISGDFAGFGVGYTYNAGDIDTENAKSHIVSANFGSYGKGIYAALVWGKNENFYKGIAQTYQYEALAAFGLDNGVNISVNYESVEDDKTSKTQYSQSALQVEYTITSGLVTFAGYQFDLGNDIGEDEEDYYTAGVRYFF
;
A
#
# COMPACT_ATOMS: atom_id res chain seq x y z
N MET A 1 23.05 12.22 38.69
CA MET A 1 21.74 11.59 38.41
C MET A 1 20.95 12.54 37.52
N MET A 2 21.12 12.40 36.20
CA MET A 2 20.32 13.16 35.21
C MET A 2 18.98 12.44 35.03
N LYS A 3 17.89 13.14 35.28
CA LYS A 3 16.54 12.67 34.96
C LYS A 3 16.43 12.66 33.44
N LEU A 4 16.34 11.47 32.86
CA LEU A 4 15.87 11.27 31.48
C LEU A 4 14.42 11.68 31.45
N ASN A 5 14.14 12.87 30.92
CA ASN A 5 12.78 13.27 30.59
C ASN A 5 12.28 12.31 29.50
N ASN A 6 11.11 11.73 29.75
CA ASN A 6 10.35 10.93 28.83
C ASN A 6 10.02 11.75 27.57
N LEU A 7 10.89 11.72 26.58
CA LEU A 7 10.53 12.08 25.23
C LEU A 7 9.81 10.84 24.69
N ALA A 8 8.48 10.86 24.75
CA ALA A 8 7.66 9.98 23.94
C ALA A 8 7.94 10.39 22.49
N ILE A 9 8.95 9.79 21.88
CA ILE A 9 9.11 9.82 20.45
C ILE A 9 7.97 8.98 19.93
N ALA A 10 6.91 9.63 19.46
CA ALA A 10 5.98 9.03 18.56
C ALA A 10 6.83 8.67 17.32
N VAL A 11 7.38 7.46 17.32
CA VAL A 11 7.92 6.88 16.12
C VAL A 11 6.71 6.68 15.22
N ALA A 12 6.46 7.66 14.40
CA ALA A 12 5.70 7.47 13.21
C ALA A 12 6.47 6.38 12.45
N SER A 13 6.01 5.10 12.57
CA SER A 13 6.07 4.25 11.41
C SER A 13 5.65 5.17 10.28
N THR A 14 6.47 5.33 9.27
CA THR A 14 6.16 6.06 8.03
C THR A 14 5.07 5.29 7.28
N LEU A 15 3.97 5.04 7.96
CA LEU A 15 2.69 4.75 7.37
C LEU A 15 2.26 6.08 6.78
N ILE A 16 2.58 6.23 5.48
CA ILE A 16 1.94 7.15 4.57
C ILE A 16 1.30 8.32 5.33
N ALA A 17 2.07 9.37 5.55
CA ALA A 17 1.51 10.67 5.86
C ALA A 17 0.84 11.21 4.57
N SER A 18 -0.16 10.46 4.07
CA SER A 18 -1.26 11.12 3.41
C SER A 18 -1.70 12.17 4.42
N THR A 19 -1.83 13.40 4.01
CA THR A 19 -2.42 14.49 4.79
C THR A 19 -3.71 13.98 5.43
N SER A 20 -3.57 13.24 6.55
CA SER A 20 -4.68 12.65 7.24
C SER A 20 -5.41 13.81 7.89
N ALA A 21 -6.50 14.23 7.28
CA ALA A 21 -7.58 14.81 8.05
C ALA A 21 -7.79 13.85 9.22
N SER A 22 -7.62 14.34 10.42
CA SER A 22 -7.73 13.52 11.62
C SER A 22 -9.11 12.90 11.61
N ALA A 23 -9.20 11.57 11.68
CA ALA A 23 -10.47 10.89 11.82
C ALA A 23 -11.32 11.57 12.90
N ALA A 24 -12.59 11.81 12.62
CA ALA A 24 -13.48 12.47 13.56
C ALA A 24 -13.60 11.62 14.83
N GLN A 25 -13.14 12.15 15.95
CA GLN A 25 -13.26 11.47 17.24
C GLN A 25 -14.70 11.53 17.72
N ILE A 26 -15.36 10.38 17.73
CA ILE A 26 -16.77 10.25 18.13
C ILE A 26 -16.89 10.14 19.66
N TYR A 27 -15.91 9.47 20.27
CA TYR A 27 -15.86 9.30 21.74
C TYR A 27 -14.41 9.32 22.23
N SER A 28 -14.22 9.94 23.41
CA SER A 28 -12.98 9.86 24.17
C SER A 28 -13.29 10.00 25.67
N GLY A 29 -12.93 9.00 26.45
CA GLY A 29 -13.11 8.99 27.89
C GLY A 29 -12.64 7.67 28.52
N ASP A 30 -12.20 7.70 29.76
CA ASP A 30 -11.79 6.55 30.56
C ASP A 30 -10.78 5.62 29.84
N GLY A 31 -9.80 6.23 29.15
CA GLY A 31 -8.79 5.48 28.38
C GLY A 31 -9.34 4.77 27.14
N THR A 32 -10.58 5.10 26.75
CA THR A 32 -11.24 4.55 25.55
C THR A 32 -11.43 5.66 24.52
N SER A 33 -11.22 5.35 23.24
CA SER A 33 -11.59 6.24 22.15
C SER A 33 -12.25 5.48 21.00
N LEU A 34 -13.12 6.17 20.27
CA LEU A 34 -13.74 5.71 19.04
C LEU A 34 -13.62 6.83 18.01
N ALA A 35 -13.13 6.51 16.84
CA ALA A 35 -12.99 7.45 15.72
C ALA A 35 -13.58 6.87 14.44
N VAL A 36 -14.11 7.74 13.60
CA VAL A 36 -14.54 7.45 12.24
C VAL A 36 -13.78 8.38 11.31
N GLY A 37 -13.24 7.83 10.25
CA GLY A 37 -12.47 8.59 9.28
C GLY A 37 -12.56 7.96 7.90
N GLY A 38 -11.92 8.60 6.95
CA GLY A 38 -11.89 8.15 5.59
C GLY A 38 -11.79 9.29 4.60
N TYR A 39 -12.09 8.99 3.37
CA TYR A 39 -12.21 9.99 2.33
C TYR A 39 -13.09 9.51 1.17
N VAL A 40 -13.63 10.48 0.46
CA VAL A 40 -14.29 10.29 -0.82
C VAL A 40 -13.52 11.06 -1.88
N ASP A 41 -13.45 10.53 -3.09
CA ASP A 41 -12.81 11.20 -4.21
C ASP A 41 -13.60 11.00 -5.51
N VAL A 42 -13.52 11.99 -6.37
CA VAL A 42 -14.10 11.97 -7.72
C VAL A 42 -13.08 12.58 -8.66
N GLY A 43 -12.83 11.89 -9.76
CA GLY A 43 -12.02 12.36 -10.88
C GLY A 43 -12.78 12.31 -12.19
N ILE A 44 -12.24 12.97 -13.18
CA ILE A 44 -12.64 12.89 -14.58
C ILE A 44 -11.40 12.70 -15.42
N GLY A 45 -11.43 11.73 -16.33
CA GLY A 45 -10.29 11.41 -17.18
C GLY A 45 -10.40 10.03 -17.82
N LYS A 46 -9.39 9.66 -18.57
CA LYS A 46 -9.11 8.29 -18.99
C LYS A 46 -8.30 7.64 -17.86
N TYR A 47 -8.95 6.89 -16.98
CA TYR A 47 -8.34 6.36 -15.76
C TYR A 47 -8.54 4.84 -15.67
N PHE A 48 -7.57 4.09 -16.23
CA PHE A 48 -7.59 2.63 -16.37
C PHE A 48 -8.81 2.09 -17.15
N GLU A 49 -9.40 2.93 -18.00
CA GLU A 49 -10.52 2.63 -18.88
C GLU A 49 -10.28 3.29 -20.23
N ASP A 50 -10.87 2.76 -21.32
CA ASP A 50 -10.64 3.23 -22.68
C ASP A 50 -11.18 4.63 -22.95
N ASN A 51 -12.17 5.07 -22.18
CA ASN A 51 -12.89 6.30 -22.39
C ASN A 51 -12.69 7.31 -21.26
N VAL A 52 -12.92 8.58 -21.58
CA VAL A 52 -13.01 9.64 -20.57
C VAL A 52 -14.33 9.48 -19.82
N GLU A 53 -14.23 9.31 -18.52
CA GLU A 53 -15.38 9.14 -17.64
C GLU A 53 -15.20 9.82 -16.29
N VAL A 54 -16.28 9.86 -15.51
CA VAL A 54 -16.24 10.19 -14.08
C VAL A 54 -15.89 8.93 -13.32
N HIS A 55 -14.82 8.96 -12.56
CA HIS A 55 -14.33 7.79 -11.83
C HIS A 55 -14.00 8.14 -10.37
N GLN A 56 -13.72 7.12 -9.59
CA GLN A 56 -13.18 7.20 -8.24
C GLN A 56 -11.79 6.58 -8.21
N VAL A 57 -10.89 7.09 -7.37
CA VAL A 57 -9.53 6.54 -7.27
C VAL A 57 -9.47 5.41 -6.24
N SER A 58 -9.76 5.67 -4.98
CA SER A 58 -9.81 4.62 -3.97
C SER A 58 -10.51 5.07 -2.67
N PRO A 59 -11.74 5.56 -2.75
CA PRO A 59 -12.45 6.10 -1.61
C PRO A 59 -12.68 5.04 -0.54
N ARG A 60 -12.69 5.47 0.73
CA ARG A 60 -12.80 4.54 1.86
C ARG A 60 -13.37 5.18 3.11
N ILE A 61 -13.97 4.34 3.94
CA ILE A 61 -14.37 4.68 5.31
C ILE A 61 -13.68 3.72 6.28
N ASN A 62 -13.30 4.20 7.45
CA ASN A 62 -12.78 3.36 8.52
C ASN A 62 -13.38 3.72 9.88
N ILE A 63 -13.40 2.74 10.78
CA ILE A 63 -13.79 2.87 12.17
C ILE A 63 -12.65 2.28 12.99
N GLU A 64 -12.17 3.03 13.99
CA GLU A 64 -11.12 2.61 14.88
C GLU A 64 -11.53 2.81 16.33
N GLY A 65 -11.44 1.76 17.13
CA GLY A 65 -11.60 1.78 18.58
C GLY A 65 -10.29 1.50 19.28
N LYS A 66 -9.98 2.25 20.37
CA LYS A 66 -8.79 2.04 21.20
C LYS A 66 -9.17 1.98 22.67
N LYS A 67 -8.47 1.17 23.44
CA LYS A 67 -8.60 1.05 24.90
C LYS A 67 -7.23 0.92 25.55
N ASP A 68 -6.91 1.88 26.42
CA ASP A 68 -5.82 1.72 27.38
C ASP A 68 -6.28 0.73 28.47
N ILE A 69 -5.55 -0.36 28.63
CA ILE A 69 -5.82 -1.40 29.65
C ILE A 69 -4.83 -1.37 30.81
N GLY A 70 -4.01 -0.30 30.87
CA GLY A 70 -3.00 -0.10 31.91
C GLY A 70 -1.66 -0.77 31.60
N ASN A 71 -0.68 -0.53 32.48
CA ASN A 71 0.68 -1.08 32.36
C ASN A 71 1.39 -0.77 31.03
N GLY A 72 1.07 0.35 30.37
CA GLY A 72 1.64 0.71 29.07
C GLY A 72 1.06 -0.07 27.90
N VAL A 73 -0.06 -0.77 28.08
CA VAL A 73 -0.71 -1.58 27.02
C VAL A 73 -1.95 -0.89 26.50
N THR A 74 -2.01 -0.69 25.18
CA THR A 74 -3.21 -0.25 24.46
C THR A 74 -3.67 -1.34 23.52
N VAL A 75 -4.96 -1.69 23.56
CA VAL A 75 -5.61 -2.57 22.61
C VAL A 75 -6.43 -1.73 21.64
N ASP A 76 -6.41 -2.07 20.36
CA ASP A 76 -7.18 -1.41 19.32
C ASP A 76 -7.82 -2.41 18.36
N ALA A 77 -8.90 -1.98 17.70
CA ALA A 77 -9.51 -2.67 16.59
C ALA A 77 -9.84 -1.67 15.49
N LYS A 78 -9.60 -2.05 14.23
CA LYS A 78 -9.92 -1.23 13.06
C LYS A 78 -10.64 -2.05 12.00
N GLY A 79 -11.69 -1.46 11.43
CA GLY A 79 -12.29 -1.86 10.17
C GLY A 79 -12.11 -0.76 9.13
N GLU A 80 -11.76 -1.12 7.89
CA GLU A 80 -11.69 -0.20 6.76
C GLU A 80 -12.32 -0.86 5.53
N TRP A 81 -13.16 -0.10 4.85
CA TRP A 81 -13.86 -0.55 3.65
C TRP A 81 -13.65 0.44 2.51
N GLY A 82 -13.30 -0.09 1.34
CA GLY A 82 -13.38 0.64 0.08
C GLY A 82 -14.84 0.87 -0.30
N LEU A 83 -15.11 2.03 -0.87
CA LEU A 83 -16.44 2.45 -1.29
C LEU A 83 -16.56 2.35 -2.81
N ASN A 84 -17.69 1.89 -3.30
CA ASN A 84 -18.12 2.07 -4.68
C ASN A 84 -19.47 2.81 -4.67
N TYR A 85 -19.49 4.06 -5.11
CA TYR A 85 -20.68 4.90 -5.10
C TYR A 85 -21.00 5.53 -6.47
N LEU A 86 -20.13 5.35 -7.48
CA LEU A 86 -20.36 5.90 -8.82
C LEU A 86 -21.17 4.95 -9.70
N ASP A 87 -20.91 3.65 -9.63
CA ASP A 87 -21.57 2.66 -10.48
C ASP A 87 -22.97 2.27 -9.99
N GLY A 88 -23.28 2.61 -8.73
CA GLY A 88 -24.51 2.11 -8.08
C GLY A 88 -24.46 0.59 -7.83
N GLY A 89 -25.60 -0.03 -7.57
CA GLY A 89 -25.74 -1.49 -7.47
C GLY A 89 -25.49 -2.10 -6.11
N ASN A 90 -25.19 -3.40 -6.08
CA ASN A 90 -25.27 -4.23 -4.88
C ASN A 90 -23.95 -4.32 -4.07
N THR A 91 -22.82 -3.91 -4.65
CA THR A 91 -21.49 -4.02 -4.02
C THR A 91 -20.97 -2.63 -3.69
N SER A 92 -21.44 -2.07 -2.58
CA SER A 92 -21.05 -0.71 -2.14
C SER A 92 -19.80 -0.70 -1.27
N PHE A 93 -19.44 -1.84 -0.66
CA PHE A 93 -18.33 -1.96 0.29
C PHE A 93 -17.48 -3.17 -0.02
N THR A 94 -16.15 -2.97 -0.02
CA THR A 94 -15.16 -4.05 -0.07
C THR A 94 -14.23 -3.95 1.14
N THR A 95 -14.01 -5.05 1.83
CA THR A 95 -13.12 -5.07 3.00
C THR A 95 -11.69 -4.81 2.57
N ARG A 96 -11.07 -3.79 3.17
CA ARG A 96 -9.65 -3.45 3.00
C ARG A 96 -8.83 -3.88 4.20
N LEU A 97 -9.27 -3.51 5.41
CA LEU A 97 -8.64 -3.89 6.67
C LEU A 97 -9.70 -4.37 7.65
N GLY A 98 -9.30 -5.28 8.53
CA GLY A 98 -10.13 -5.80 9.62
C GLY A 98 -9.22 -6.52 10.61
N TYR A 99 -8.86 -5.85 11.73
CA TYR A 99 -7.89 -6.42 12.66
C TYR A 99 -8.13 -6.00 14.12
N ILE A 100 -7.51 -6.75 15.03
CA ILE A 100 -7.29 -6.39 16.42
C ILE A 100 -5.79 -6.27 16.64
N GLY A 101 -5.36 -5.21 17.33
CA GLY A 101 -3.98 -4.94 17.70
C GLY A 101 -3.80 -4.79 19.20
N ALA A 102 -2.58 -5.03 19.67
CA ALA A 102 -2.12 -4.67 21.00
C ALA A 102 -0.73 -4.05 20.90
N SER A 103 -0.57 -2.88 21.49
CA SER A 103 0.70 -2.14 21.55
C SER A 103 1.15 -2.02 22.99
N HIS A 104 2.46 -2.10 23.22
CA HIS A 104 3.10 -1.80 24.49
C HIS A 104 4.24 -0.81 24.25
N ASP A 105 4.37 0.18 25.12
CA ASP A 105 5.32 1.30 24.96
C ASP A 105 6.78 0.89 24.69
N GLN A 106 7.19 -0.28 25.19
CA GLN A 106 8.56 -0.79 25.04
C GLN A 106 8.63 -2.12 24.26
N ALA A 107 7.54 -2.91 24.24
CA ALA A 107 7.55 -4.24 23.65
C ALA A 107 7.03 -4.29 22.20
N GLY A 108 6.68 -3.14 21.63
CA GLY A 108 6.21 -3.05 20.25
C GLY A 108 4.73 -3.38 20.08
N ARG A 109 4.34 -3.84 18.88
CA ARG A 109 2.95 -4.00 18.48
C ARG A 109 2.71 -5.38 17.84
N LEU A 110 1.68 -6.07 18.31
CA LEU A 110 1.12 -7.31 17.74
C LEU A 110 -0.22 -6.98 17.06
N VAL A 111 -0.45 -7.49 15.86
CA VAL A 111 -1.72 -7.31 15.13
C VAL A 111 -2.16 -8.63 14.52
N VAL A 112 -3.47 -8.92 14.60
CA VAL A 112 -4.09 -10.12 14.04
C VAL A 112 -5.28 -9.75 13.19
N GLY A 113 -5.31 -10.19 11.93
CA GLY A 113 -6.41 -9.95 10.99
C GLY A 113 -5.91 -9.49 9.62
N THR A 114 -6.81 -8.89 8.84
CA THR A 114 -6.46 -8.27 7.55
C THR A 114 -5.84 -6.90 7.79
N GLN A 115 -4.58 -6.74 7.42
CA GLN A 115 -3.76 -5.58 7.77
C GLN A 115 -2.72 -5.26 6.70
N TRP A 116 -2.08 -4.10 6.80
CA TRP A 116 -0.86 -3.82 6.05
C TRP A 116 0.26 -4.74 6.53
N SER A 117 0.95 -5.36 5.61
CA SER A 117 1.99 -6.33 5.90
C SER A 117 3.30 -5.68 6.33
N PRO A 118 4.17 -6.37 7.09
CA PRO A 118 5.53 -5.92 7.31
C PRO A 118 6.35 -5.74 6.03
N TYR A 119 6.06 -6.51 5.00
CA TYR A 119 6.68 -6.35 3.68
C TYR A 119 6.43 -4.94 3.10
N TYR A 120 5.20 -4.44 3.23
CA TYR A 120 4.82 -3.12 2.74
C TYR A 120 5.53 -1.97 3.48
N ASP A 121 5.88 -2.14 4.75
CA ASP A 121 6.61 -1.13 5.51
C ASP A 121 7.95 -0.73 4.85
N VAL A 122 8.53 -1.64 4.04
CA VAL A 122 9.75 -1.43 3.26
C VAL A 122 9.45 -1.16 1.79
N ALA A 123 8.56 -1.94 1.18
CA ALA A 123 8.31 -1.90 -0.25
C ALA A 123 7.45 -0.70 -0.69
N GLY A 124 6.61 -0.14 0.20
CA GLY A 124 5.64 0.89 -0.13
C GLY A 124 6.17 2.33 -0.17
N VAL A 125 7.49 2.55 -0.11
CA VAL A 125 8.06 3.92 -0.05
C VAL A 125 7.85 4.74 -1.33
N ALA A 126 7.54 4.10 -2.45
CA ALA A 126 7.24 4.77 -3.72
C ALA A 126 5.72 4.83 -4.03
N ASP A 127 4.86 4.21 -3.22
CA ASP A 127 3.40 4.21 -3.34
C ASP A 127 2.79 5.43 -2.61
N MET A 128 3.01 6.63 -3.12
CA MET A 128 2.66 7.88 -2.42
C MET A 128 1.63 8.75 -3.15
N PRO A 129 1.69 8.97 -4.47
CA PRO A 129 0.77 9.84 -5.19
C PRO A 129 -0.69 9.38 -5.16
N ILE A 130 -1.64 10.33 -5.30
CA ILE A 130 -3.07 10.02 -5.20
C ILE A 130 -3.58 9.20 -6.39
N ALA A 131 -3.22 9.60 -7.62
CA ALA A 131 -3.82 9.01 -8.82
C ALA A 131 -2.98 7.85 -9.37
N PHE A 132 -1.74 8.11 -9.72
CA PHE A 132 -0.86 7.15 -10.38
C PHE A 132 0.36 6.89 -9.49
N ALA A 133 0.15 6.18 -8.39
CA ALA A 133 1.23 5.69 -7.56
C ALA A 133 1.88 4.46 -8.20
N ASN A 134 3.09 4.11 -7.79
CA ASN A 134 3.70 2.85 -8.20
C ASN A 134 2.88 1.68 -7.65
N ASP A 135 2.49 0.74 -8.50
CA ASP A 135 1.48 -0.25 -8.16
C ASP A 135 1.94 -1.71 -8.29
N PHE A 136 3.22 -1.97 -8.55
CA PHE A 136 3.76 -3.34 -8.62
C PHE A 136 3.32 -4.21 -7.45
N LEU A 137 3.21 -3.63 -6.25
CA LEU A 137 2.76 -4.33 -5.05
C LEU A 137 1.35 -4.92 -5.17
N TYR A 138 0.53 -4.40 -6.08
CA TYR A 138 -0.84 -4.82 -6.33
C TYR A 138 -1.00 -5.70 -7.56
N ALA A 139 0.05 -5.84 -8.38
CA ALA A 139 -0.02 -6.42 -9.72
C ALA A 139 -0.38 -7.92 -9.74
N SER A 140 -0.21 -8.66 -8.64
CA SER A 140 -0.52 -10.08 -8.60
C SER A 140 -0.87 -10.55 -7.20
N GLY A 141 -2.15 -10.82 -6.95
CA GLY A 141 -2.62 -11.47 -5.74
C GLY A 141 -2.14 -10.85 -4.42
N TYR A 142 -2.09 -9.53 -4.32
CA TYR A 142 -1.45 -8.83 -3.20
C TYR A 142 -1.99 -9.20 -1.82
N TYR A 143 -3.28 -9.53 -1.68
CA TYR A 143 -3.81 -10.08 -0.44
C TYR A 143 -3.29 -11.48 -0.15
N ASP A 144 -3.15 -12.28 -1.18
CA ASP A 144 -2.77 -13.68 -1.12
C ASP A 144 -1.26 -13.83 -0.95
N LEU A 145 -0.48 -12.97 -1.62
CA LEU A 145 0.98 -12.91 -1.48
C LEU A 145 1.44 -12.02 -0.33
N GLY A 146 0.55 -11.26 0.28
CA GLY A 146 0.87 -10.37 1.41
C GLY A 146 1.86 -9.26 1.07
N SER A 147 1.88 -8.78 -0.18
CA SER A 147 2.82 -7.74 -0.63
C SER A 147 2.43 -6.33 -0.18
N SER A 148 1.15 -6.08 0.06
CA SER A 148 0.64 -4.83 0.59
C SER A 148 -0.30 -5.08 1.76
N ARG A 149 -1.59 -5.20 1.54
CA ARG A 149 -2.53 -5.70 2.55
C ARG A 149 -2.49 -7.23 2.53
N ALA A 150 -2.57 -7.84 3.70
CA ALA A 150 -2.54 -9.30 3.87
C ALA A 150 -3.70 -9.74 4.73
N GLU A 151 -4.48 -10.69 4.25
CA GLU A 151 -5.52 -11.33 5.04
C GLU A 151 -4.96 -12.45 5.91
N LYS A 152 -5.70 -12.85 6.97
CA LYS A 152 -5.32 -13.95 7.88
C LYS A 152 -3.90 -13.81 8.42
N MET A 153 -3.43 -12.58 8.66
CA MET A 153 -2.07 -12.31 9.07
C MET A 153 -1.96 -12.08 10.57
N VAL A 154 -0.90 -12.62 11.15
CA VAL A 154 -0.34 -12.21 12.45
C VAL A 154 0.95 -11.46 12.17
N SER A 155 1.09 -10.24 12.68
CA SER A 155 2.33 -9.49 12.56
C SER A 155 2.79 -8.92 13.90
N TYR A 156 4.10 -8.82 14.03
CA TYR A 156 4.74 -8.12 15.13
C TYR A 156 5.69 -7.06 14.56
N ARG A 157 5.69 -5.89 15.16
CA ARG A 157 6.57 -4.75 14.81
C ARG A 157 7.14 -4.12 16.05
N ASN A 158 8.39 -3.69 15.97
CA ASN A 158 9.01 -2.86 16.99
C ASN A 158 10.01 -1.89 16.36
N THR A 159 10.24 -0.77 17.03
CA THR A 159 11.20 0.25 16.64
C THR A 159 12.07 0.61 17.83
N LEU A 160 13.37 0.62 17.61
CA LEU A 160 14.38 1.00 18.56
C LEU A 160 14.88 2.41 18.21
N ALA A 161 14.56 3.39 19.03
CA ALA A 161 15.17 4.72 18.94
C ALA A 161 16.60 4.64 19.51
N VAL A 162 17.59 4.72 18.60
CA VAL A 162 19.02 4.68 18.96
C VAL A 162 19.48 6.07 19.40
N SER A 163 19.02 7.11 18.72
CA SER A 163 19.25 8.52 19.06
C SER A 163 18.05 9.38 18.58
N SER A 164 18.15 10.71 18.69
CA SER A 164 17.15 11.63 18.12
C SER A 164 17.02 11.51 16.60
N ASP A 165 18.07 11.11 15.93
CA ASP A 165 18.19 11.11 14.47
C ASP A 165 18.35 9.70 13.89
N ILE A 166 18.31 8.65 14.72
CA ILE A 166 18.52 7.26 14.30
C ILE A 166 17.45 6.37 14.92
N ALA A 167 16.67 5.72 14.08
CA ALA A 167 15.71 4.69 14.47
C ALA A 167 15.93 3.41 13.65
N LEU A 168 15.81 2.27 14.31
CA LEU A 168 15.86 0.95 13.67
C LEU A 168 14.53 0.24 13.89
N SER A 169 13.89 -0.20 12.82
CA SER A 169 12.61 -0.89 12.87
C SER A 169 12.73 -2.31 12.34
N PHE A 170 11.93 -3.21 12.90
CA PHE A 170 11.79 -4.55 12.38
C PHE A 170 10.34 -5.01 12.46
N GLY A 171 9.96 -5.86 11.50
CA GLY A 171 8.65 -6.47 11.39
C GLY A 171 8.76 -7.97 11.07
N LEU A 172 7.89 -8.75 11.68
CA LEU A 172 7.70 -10.17 11.38
C LEU A 172 6.24 -10.37 11.00
N GLY A 173 5.97 -11.20 10.00
CA GLY A 173 4.62 -11.55 9.57
C GLY A 173 4.49 -13.05 9.31
N TRP A 174 3.34 -13.59 9.68
CA TRP A 174 2.88 -14.90 9.25
C TRP A 174 1.47 -14.78 8.70
N GLN A 175 1.27 -15.29 7.49
CA GLN A 175 -0.02 -15.30 6.82
C GLN A 175 -0.50 -16.74 6.64
N GLY A 176 -1.76 -17.00 6.98
CA GLY A 176 -2.37 -18.32 6.87
C GLY A 176 -2.77 -18.67 5.43
N LYS A 177 -2.95 -19.95 5.19
CA LYS A 177 -3.36 -20.52 3.89
C LYS A 177 -4.64 -19.94 3.33
N LYS A 178 -4.71 -19.90 1.99
CA LYS A 178 -5.91 -19.55 1.23
C LYS A 178 -5.95 -20.31 -0.08
N THR A 179 -7.15 -20.76 -0.47
CA THR A 179 -7.45 -21.12 -1.86
C THR A 179 -8.14 -19.96 -2.52
N ALA A 180 -7.53 -19.37 -3.54
CA ALA A 180 -8.16 -18.37 -4.39
C ALA A 180 -8.82 -19.07 -5.58
N THR A 181 -10.05 -18.65 -5.90
CA THR A 181 -10.81 -19.18 -7.04
C THR A 181 -11.07 -18.04 -8.01
N SER A 182 -10.61 -18.17 -9.23
CA SER A 182 -10.97 -17.30 -10.34
C SER A 182 -11.91 -18.03 -11.29
N THR A 183 -12.90 -17.31 -11.81
CA THR A 183 -13.86 -17.85 -12.76
C THR A 183 -13.87 -16.95 -13.99
N GLU A 184 -13.44 -17.49 -15.12
CA GLU A 184 -13.45 -16.80 -16.40
C GLU A 184 -14.60 -17.34 -17.24
N GLN A 185 -15.32 -16.45 -17.93
CA GLN A 185 -16.35 -16.80 -18.91
C GLN A 185 -15.85 -16.41 -20.29
N SER A 186 -15.84 -17.36 -21.21
CA SER A 186 -15.48 -17.13 -22.59
C SER A 186 -16.55 -17.70 -23.53
N GLN A 187 -16.75 -17.07 -24.68
CA GLN A 187 -17.62 -17.56 -25.75
C GLN A 187 -16.79 -17.67 -27.04
N PRO A 188 -16.04 -18.78 -27.21
CA PRO A 188 -15.09 -18.93 -28.32
C PRO A 188 -15.74 -18.88 -29.69
N VAL A 189 -17.06 -19.16 -29.77
CA VAL A 189 -17.84 -19.14 -31.01
C VAL A 189 -19.15 -18.39 -30.74
N ASN A 190 -19.45 -17.39 -31.53
CA ASN A 190 -20.69 -16.62 -31.41
C ASN A 190 -21.62 -16.86 -32.61
N PRO A 191 -22.86 -17.39 -32.46
CA PRO A 191 -23.45 -17.89 -31.23
C PRO A 191 -22.92 -19.28 -30.84
N GLY A 192 -22.61 -19.46 -29.57
CA GLY A 192 -22.13 -20.71 -29.01
C GLY A 192 -22.32 -20.77 -27.49
N PRO A 193 -22.02 -21.91 -26.87
CA PRO A 193 -22.13 -22.02 -25.43
C PRO A 193 -21.07 -21.14 -24.73
N ILE A 194 -21.47 -20.53 -23.60
CA ILE A 194 -20.54 -19.88 -22.68
C ILE A 194 -19.72 -20.97 -22.00
N VAL A 195 -18.41 -20.90 -22.12
CA VAL A 195 -17.49 -21.76 -21.39
C VAL A 195 -17.09 -21.05 -20.10
N VAL A 196 -17.36 -21.69 -18.98
CA VAL A 196 -16.97 -21.20 -17.65
C VAL A 196 -15.76 -22.02 -17.23
N THR A 197 -14.61 -21.36 -17.11
CA THR A 197 -13.38 -21.99 -16.62
C THR A 197 -13.14 -21.50 -15.18
N THR A 198 -13.08 -22.42 -14.25
CA THR A 198 -12.75 -22.14 -12.85
C THR A 198 -11.35 -22.63 -12.58
N THR A 199 -10.48 -21.74 -12.17
CA THR A 199 -9.10 -22.03 -11.79
C THR A 199 -8.94 -21.76 -10.31
N ASN A 200 -8.35 -22.71 -9.59
CA ASN A 200 -8.00 -22.56 -8.18
C ASN A 200 -6.48 -22.43 -8.06
N ALA A 201 -6.04 -21.55 -7.18
CA ALA A 201 -4.65 -21.45 -6.76
C ALA A 201 -4.58 -21.59 -5.23
N ASP A 202 -3.78 -22.50 -4.76
CA ASP A 202 -3.57 -22.76 -3.34
C ASP A 202 -2.34 -22.01 -2.84
N TYR A 203 -2.59 -20.95 -2.07
CA TYR A 203 -1.56 -20.18 -1.37
C TYR A 203 -1.33 -20.83 0.01
N ASP A 204 -0.13 -21.38 0.23
CA ASP A 204 0.25 -21.96 1.52
C ASP A 204 0.64 -20.86 2.52
N ASN A 205 0.94 -21.27 3.75
CA ASN A 205 1.41 -20.35 4.78
C ASN A 205 2.64 -19.57 4.29
N ARG A 206 2.69 -18.30 4.65
CA ARG A 206 3.70 -17.37 4.19
C ARG A 206 4.35 -16.65 5.36
N GLY A 207 5.67 -16.56 5.33
CA GLY A 207 6.47 -15.80 6.30
C GLY A 207 7.04 -14.53 5.72
N GLN A 208 7.14 -13.50 6.55
CA GLN A 208 7.72 -12.21 6.20
C GLN A 208 8.67 -11.70 7.27
N ILE A 209 9.76 -11.07 6.86
CA ILE A 209 10.63 -10.27 7.70
C ILE A 209 10.89 -8.93 7.02
N ALA A 210 10.84 -7.85 7.79
CA ALA A 210 11.17 -6.51 7.36
C ALA A 210 12.15 -5.88 8.36
N ILE A 211 13.16 -5.19 7.85
CA ILE A 211 14.14 -4.44 8.64
C ILE A 211 14.35 -3.10 7.95
N SER A 212 14.28 -2.02 8.69
CA SER A 212 14.58 -0.68 8.17
C SER A 212 15.31 0.18 9.18
N GLY A 213 16.01 1.17 8.67
CA GLY A 213 16.68 2.20 9.46
C GLY A 213 16.37 3.58 8.92
N ASP A 214 16.09 4.53 9.79
CA ASP A 214 16.02 5.96 9.51
C ASP A 214 17.22 6.66 10.11
N PHE A 215 17.87 7.51 9.32
CA PHE A 215 19.09 8.23 9.65
C PHE A 215 18.91 9.71 9.27
N ALA A 216 18.31 10.49 10.14
CA ALA A 216 18.04 11.91 9.92
C ALA A 216 17.20 12.21 8.65
N GLY A 217 16.15 11.42 8.43
CA GLY A 217 15.25 11.53 7.27
C GLY A 217 15.73 10.81 6.01
N PHE A 218 16.84 10.06 6.10
CA PHE A 218 17.29 9.12 5.07
C PHE A 218 16.95 7.70 5.51
N GLY A 219 15.98 7.07 4.86
CA GLY A 219 15.52 5.72 5.14
C GLY A 219 16.17 4.69 4.23
N VAL A 220 16.47 3.51 4.78
CA VAL A 220 16.84 2.31 4.01
C VAL A 220 16.11 1.10 4.58
N GLY A 221 15.71 0.15 3.74
CA GLY A 221 14.99 -1.01 4.17
C GLY A 221 15.28 -2.26 3.35
N TYR A 222 15.07 -3.40 3.97
CA TYR A 222 15.08 -4.71 3.34
C TYR A 222 13.90 -5.53 3.85
N THR A 223 13.22 -6.21 2.94
CA THR A 223 12.19 -7.18 3.31
C THR A 223 12.30 -8.45 2.49
N TYR A 224 11.91 -9.55 3.12
CA TYR A 224 11.80 -10.86 2.50
C TYR A 224 10.42 -11.46 2.80
N ASN A 225 9.83 -12.05 1.78
CA ASN A 225 8.53 -12.71 1.84
C ASN A 225 8.62 -14.06 1.12
N ALA A 226 8.16 -15.13 1.73
CA ALA A 226 8.22 -16.47 1.16
C ALA A 226 7.04 -17.35 1.60
N GLY A 227 6.57 -18.17 0.67
CA GLY A 227 5.54 -19.20 0.83
C GLY A 227 5.33 -19.89 -0.50
N ASP A 228 4.51 -20.91 -0.55
CA ASP A 228 4.25 -21.66 -1.76
C ASP A 228 2.94 -21.24 -2.41
N ILE A 229 2.87 -21.38 -3.73
CA ILE A 229 1.65 -21.29 -4.54
C ILE A 229 1.55 -22.62 -5.27
N ASP A 230 0.52 -23.41 -4.99
CA ASP A 230 0.39 -24.79 -5.46
C ASP A 230 1.66 -25.62 -5.13
N THR A 231 2.45 -25.96 -6.13
CA THR A 231 3.70 -26.71 -5.99
C THR A 231 4.95 -25.84 -6.12
N GLU A 232 4.77 -24.55 -6.40
CA GLU A 232 5.87 -23.64 -6.70
C GLU A 232 6.18 -22.74 -5.49
N ASN A 233 7.46 -22.54 -5.24
CA ASN A 233 7.90 -21.63 -4.19
C ASN A 233 7.82 -20.19 -4.69
N ALA A 234 7.06 -19.33 -4.00
CA ALA A 234 6.90 -17.92 -4.34
C ALA A 234 7.61 -17.04 -3.31
N LYS A 235 8.62 -16.29 -3.75
CA LYS A 235 9.48 -15.46 -2.91
C LYS A 235 9.66 -14.07 -3.49
N SER A 236 9.90 -13.12 -2.59
CA SER A 236 10.28 -11.76 -2.95
C SER A 236 11.33 -11.21 -1.99
N HIS A 237 12.33 -10.55 -2.55
CA HIS A 237 13.35 -9.75 -1.86
C HIS A 237 13.23 -8.32 -2.33
N ILE A 238 13.01 -7.38 -1.42
CA ILE A 238 12.97 -5.94 -1.70
C ILE A 238 14.06 -5.24 -0.92
N VAL A 239 14.72 -4.31 -1.61
CA VAL A 239 15.56 -3.27 -0.99
C VAL A 239 14.94 -1.93 -1.36
N SER A 240 14.82 -1.05 -0.39
CA SER A 240 14.35 0.32 -0.63
C SER A 240 15.25 1.36 0.03
N ALA A 241 15.20 2.57 -0.52
CA ALA A 241 15.77 3.75 0.07
C ALA A 241 14.84 4.94 -0.18
N ASN A 242 14.75 5.84 0.80
CA ASN A 242 13.99 7.07 0.66
C ASN A 242 14.65 8.22 1.40
N PHE A 243 14.30 9.45 1.01
CA PHE A 243 14.75 10.67 1.66
C PHE A 243 13.60 11.68 1.77
N GLY A 244 13.50 12.33 2.93
CA GLY A 244 12.55 13.40 3.19
C GLY A 244 11.14 12.93 3.52
N SER A 245 10.15 13.81 3.29
CA SER A 245 8.73 13.54 3.55
C SER A 245 7.89 13.97 2.36
N TYR A 246 7.06 13.07 1.84
CA TYR A 246 6.17 13.37 0.71
C TYR A 246 5.23 14.53 1.03
N GLY A 247 5.10 15.48 0.09
CA GLY A 247 4.30 16.70 0.27
C GLY A 247 4.98 17.80 1.07
N LYS A 248 6.26 17.64 1.48
CA LYS A 248 7.00 18.64 2.24
C LYS A 248 8.47 18.73 1.82
N GLY A 249 8.81 19.76 1.02
CA GLY A 249 10.15 19.89 0.45
C GLY A 249 10.46 18.73 -0.51
N ILE A 250 11.71 18.30 -0.53
CA ILE A 250 12.15 17.20 -1.39
C ILE A 250 11.76 15.85 -0.76
N TYR A 251 11.17 14.99 -1.57
CA TYR A 251 11.04 13.56 -1.32
C TYR A 251 11.61 12.77 -2.48
N ALA A 252 12.34 11.72 -2.18
CA ALA A 252 12.82 10.77 -3.18
C ALA A 252 12.73 9.35 -2.63
N ALA A 253 12.35 8.38 -3.47
CA ALA A 253 12.30 6.97 -3.10
C ALA A 253 12.77 6.10 -4.26
N LEU A 254 13.44 4.99 -3.93
CA LEU A 254 13.87 3.95 -4.86
C LEU A 254 13.52 2.60 -4.25
N VAL A 255 12.99 1.71 -5.08
CA VAL A 255 12.70 0.32 -4.72
C VAL A 255 13.29 -0.59 -5.79
N TRP A 256 14.00 -1.61 -5.36
CA TRP A 256 14.48 -2.69 -6.19
C TRP A 256 14.00 -4.03 -5.63
N GLY A 257 13.53 -4.92 -6.47
CA GLY A 257 13.06 -6.22 -6.09
C GLY A 257 13.56 -7.35 -6.99
N LYS A 258 13.76 -8.51 -6.37
CA LYS A 258 13.95 -9.79 -7.06
C LYS A 258 12.88 -10.76 -6.58
N ASN A 259 12.14 -11.32 -7.52
CA ASN A 259 10.97 -12.14 -7.22
C ASN A 259 11.05 -13.49 -7.95
N GLU A 260 10.52 -14.53 -7.30
CA GLU A 260 10.33 -15.86 -7.87
C GLU A 260 8.84 -16.22 -7.75
N ASN A 261 8.18 -16.56 -8.85
CA ASN A 261 6.76 -16.92 -8.94
C ASN A 261 5.82 -15.93 -8.21
N PHE A 262 6.15 -14.65 -8.28
CA PHE A 262 5.50 -13.59 -7.52
C PHE A 262 4.69 -12.62 -8.40
N TYR A 263 5.01 -12.51 -9.69
CA TYR A 263 4.38 -11.62 -10.63
C TYR A 263 3.80 -12.39 -11.82
N LYS A 264 2.47 -12.36 -12.00
CA LYS A 264 1.72 -12.94 -13.13
C LYS A 264 2.19 -14.34 -13.55
N GLY A 265 2.63 -15.19 -12.63
CA GLY A 265 3.13 -16.54 -12.92
C GLY A 265 4.49 -16.58 -13.63
N ILE A 266 5.21 -15.46 -13.75
CA ILE A 266 6.56 -15.42 -14.30
C ILE A 266 7.54 -15.97 -13.27
N ALA A 267 8.36 -16.95 -13.69
CA ALA A 267 9.20 -17.70 -12.76
C ALA A 267 10.22 -16.83 -12.01
N GLN A 268 10.78 -15.81 -12.65
CA GLN A 268 11.72 -14.88 -12.03
C GLN A 268 11.57 -13.50 -12.63
N THR A 269 11.44 -12.46 -11.77
CA THR A 269 11.34 -11.07 -12.22
C THR A 269 12.24 -10.17 -11.38
N TYR A 270 12.71 -9.10 -12.00
CA TYR A 270 13.19 -7.91 -11.33
C TYR A 270 12.12 -6.82 -11.39
N GLN A 271 12.01 -6.04 -10.32
CA GLN A 271 11.20 -4.83 -10.29
C GLN A 271 12.06 -3.63 -9.92
N TYR A 272 11.69 -2.49 -10.49
CA TYR A 272 12.33 -1.20 -10.25
C TYR A 272 11.23 -0.16 -10.05
N GLU A 273 11.32 0.59 -8.96
CA GLU A 273 10.43 1.71 -8.72
C GLU A 273 11.25 2.93 -8.29
N ALA A 274 10.84 4.09 -8.75
CA ALA A 274 11.41 5.37 -8.36
C ALA A 274 10.29 6.41 -8.18
N LEU A 275 10.46 7.30 -7.23
CA LEU A 275 9.59 8.44 -7.01
C LEU A 275 10.44 9.64 -6.61
N ALA A 276 10.19 10.78 -7.26
CA ALA A 276 10.70 12.06 -6.83
C ALA A 276 9.55 13.04 -6.68
N ALA A 277 9.53 13.82 -5.60
CA ALA A 277 8.49 14.80 -5.35
C ALA A 277 9.06 16.07 -4.71
N PHE A 278 8.35 17.18 -4.91
CA PHE A 278 8.67 18.46 -4.29
C PHE A 278 7.40 19.14 -3.79
N GLY A 279 7.26 19.19 -2.47
CA GLY A 279 6.19 19.87 -1.77
C GLY A 279 6.57 21.32 -1.49
N LEU A 280 5.74 22.26 -1.98
CA LEU A 280 5.86 23.69 -1.77
C LEU A 280 5.11 24.13 -0.49
N ASP A 281 5.56 25.22 0.14
CA ASP A 281 4.92 25.76 1.35
C ASP A 281 3.47 26.22 1.15
N ASN A 282 3.06 26.47 -0.11
CA ASN A 282 1.69 26.85 -0.46
C ASN A 282 0.72 25.68 -0.64
N GLY A 283 1.14 24.45 -0.32
CA GLY A 283 0.33 23.23 -0.40
C GLY A 283 0.33 22.52 -1.75
N VAL A 284 1.12 23.00 -2.72
CA VAL A 284 1.33 22.28 -3.99
C VAL A 284 2.41 21.24 -3.81
N ASN A 285 2.16 20.03 -4.28
CA ASN A 285 3.14 18.93 -4.37
C ASN A 285 3.20 18.46 -5.83
N ILE A 286 4.39 18.40 -6.39
CA ILE A 286 4.64 17.92 -7.76
C ILE A 286 5.46 16.63 -7.63
N SER A 287 5.06 15.59 -8.34
CA SER A 287 5.77 14.30 -8.32
C SER A 287 5.93 13.70 -9.70
N VAL A 288 7.00 12.96 -9.87
CA VAL A 288 7.24 12.07 -11.00
C VAL A 288 7.64 10.72 -10.47
N ASN A 289 7.04 9.66 -11.01
CA ASN A 289 7.40 8.29 -10.67
C ASN A 289 7.80 7.49 -11.91
N TYR A 290 8.37 6.33 -11.66
CA TYR A 290 8.72 5.32 -12.64
C TYR A 290 8.58 3.95 -11.99
N GLU A 291 8.06 2.99 -12.74
CA GLU A 291 8.12 1.58 -12.36
C GLU A 291 8.30 0.68 -13.58
N SER A 292 8.93 -0.46 -13.36
CA SER A 292 9.18 -1.46 -14.40
C SER A 292 9.33 -2.86 -13.80
N VAL A 293 8.88 -3.86 -14.55
CA VAL A 293 9.07 -5.28 -14.26
C VAL A 293 9.72 -5.95 -15.45
N GLU A 294 10.81 -6.67 -15.20
CA GLU A 294 11.59 -7.41 -16.21
C GLU A 294 11.61 -8.90 -15.88
N ASP A 295 11.42 -9.77 -16.85
CA ASP A 295 11.65 -11.20 -16.74
C ASP A 295 13.16 -11.48 -16.73
N ASP A 296 13.69 -12.01 -15.62
CA ASP A 296 15.12 -12.30 -15.41
C ASP A 296 15.68 -13.30 -16.44
N LYS A 297 14.86 -14.24 -16.96
CA LYS A 297 15.32 -15.27 -17.89
C LYS A 297 15.42 -14.79 -19.33
N THR A 298 14.51 -13.94 -19.74
CA THR A 298 14.40 -13.47 -21.11
C THR A 298 14.94 -12.07 -21.32
N SER A 299 15.18 -11.34 -20.23
CA SER A 299 15.50 -9.90 -20.19
C SER A 299 14.47 -9.05 -20.95
N LYS A 300 13.21 -9.50 -20.91
CA LYS A 300 12.10 -8.78 -21.52
C LYS A 300 11.37 -7.93 -20.50
N THR A 301 11.15 -6.69 -20.85
CA THR A 301 10.26 -5.81 -20.11
C THR A 301 8.84 -6.34 -20.20
N GLN A 302 8.23 -6.64 -19.05
CA GLN A 302 6.86 -7.11 -18.94
C GLN A 302 5.89 -5.94 -18.79
N TYR A 303 6.38 -4.87 -18.18
CA TYR A 303 5.60 -3.71 -17.81
C TYR A 303 6.55 -2.54 -17.51
N SER A 304 6.23 -1.36 -17.99
CA SER A 304 7.00 -0.15 -17.71
C SER A 304 6.13 1.09 -17.85
N GLN A 305 6.12 1.95 -16.85
CA GLN A 305 5.36 3.20 -16.87
C GLN A 305 6.02 4.32 -16.07
N SER A 306 5.57 5.54 -16.33
CA SER A 306 5.96 6.75 -15.58
C SER A 306 4.78 7.70 -15.47
N ALA A 307 4.64 8.41 -14.37
CA ALA A 307 3.59 9.41 -14.23
C ALA A 307 4.14 10.75 -13.73
N LEU A 308 3.57 11.84 -14.25
CA LEU A 308 3.76 13.19 -13.74
C LEU A 308 2.45 13.63 -13.07
N GLN A 309 2.54 14.11 -11.83
CA GLN A 309 1.36 14.44 -11.04
C GLN A 309 1.55 15.74 -10.27
N VAL A 310 0.42 16.40 -10.01
CA VAL A 310 0.32 17.59 -9.16
C VAL A 310 -0.83 17.39 -8.19
N GLU A 311 -0.57 17.60 -6.92
CA GLU A 311 -1.56 17.63 -5.85
C GLU A 311 -1.57 19.03 -5.22
N TYR A 312 -2.75 19.55 -4.88
CA TYR A 312 -2.88 20.82 -4.19
C TYR A 312 -3.80 20.70 -2.98
N THR A 313 -3.22 20.87 -1.81
CA THR A 313 -3.92 20.89 -0.53
C THR A 313 -4.59 22.24 -0.34
N ILE A 314 -5.90 22.33 -0.58
CA ILE A 314 -6.71 23.54 -0.39
C ILE A 314 -6.91 23.80 1.10
N THR A 315 -7.24 22.75 1.84
CA THR A 315 -7.35 22.73 3.31
C THR A 315 -6.89 21.36 3.83
N SER A 316 -6.76 21.20 5.15
CA SER A 316 -6.40 19.90 5.77
C SER A 316 -7.35 18.74 5.40
N GLY A 317 -8.55 19.03 4.93
CA GLY A 317 -9.54 18.01 4.53
C GLY A 317 -9.84 17.99 3.03
N LEU A 318 -9.25 18.84 2.20
CA LEU A 318 -9.59 18.95 0.79
C LEU A 318 -8.35 19.09 -0.08
N VAL A 319 -8.13 18.10 -0.95
CA VAL A 319 -7.00 18.04 -1.88
C VAL A 319 -7.53 17.90 -3.30
N THR A 320 -7.03 18.69 -4.23
CA THR A 320 -7.21 18.45 -5.66
C THR A 320 -5.97 17.77 -6.24
N PHE A 321 -6.16 16.99 -7.27
CA PHE A 321 -5.07 16.28 -7.95
C PHE A 321 -5.27 16.28 -9.46
N ALA A 322 -4.17 16.21 -10.19
CA ALA A 322 -4.14 15.92 -11.61
C ALA A 322 -2.88 15.13 -11.95
N GLY A 323 -2.99 14.23 -12.90
CA GLY A 323 -1.86 13.41 -13.32
C GLY A 323 -2.00 12.90 -14.75
N TYR A 324 -0.86 12.58 -15.32
CA TYR A 324 -0.73 11.90 -16.61
C TYR A 324 0.26 10.75 -16.43
N GLN A 325 -0.16 9.54 -16.78
CA GLN A 325 0.66 8.32 -16.80
C GLN A 325 0.97 7.96 -18.24
N PHE A 326 2.24 7.80 -18.50
CA PHE A 326 2.80 7.38 -19.78
C PHE A 326 3.05 5.87 -19.72
N ASP A 327 2.53 5.12 -20.64
CA ASP A 327 3.05 3.79 -20.93
C ASP A 327 4.41 3.94 -21.64
N LEU A 328 5.42 3.24 -21.17
CA LEU A 328 6.79 3.33 -21.70
C LEU A 328 7.15 2.11 -22.56
N GLY A 329 6.20 1.19 -22.69
CA GLY A 329 6.35 0.04 -23.53
C GLY A 329 6.70 -1.25 -22.81
N ASN A 330 6.46 -2.35 -23.52
CA ASN A 330 6.81 -3.70 -23.11
C ASN A 330 7.39 -4.51 -24.30
N ASP A 331 8.12 -5.60 -23.98
CA ASP A 331 8.73 -6.50 -24.98
C ASP A 331 7.87 -7.74 -25.25
N ILE A 332 6.65 -7.78 -24.72
CA ILE A 332 5.76 -8.95 -24.82
C ILE A 332 4.60 -8.74 -25.79
N GLY A 333 4.44 -7.51 -26.31
CA GLY A 333 3.44 -7.16 -27.32
C GLY A 333 2.03 -7.00 -26.76
N GLU A 334 1.90 -6.66 -25.48
CA GLU A 334 0.65 -6.19 -24.91
C GLU A 334 0.37 -4.75 -25.37
N ASP A 335 -0.91 -4.42 -25.54
CA ASP A 335 -1.33 -3.07 -25.88
C ASP A 335 -1.00 -2.10 -24.74
N GLU A 336 -0.59 -0.92 -25.11
CA GLU A 336 -0.09 0.12 -24.22
C GLU A 336 -0.96 1.35 -24.33
N GLU A 337 -1.34 1.90 -23.18
CA GLU A 337 -2.22 3.04 -23.13
C GLU A 337 -1.78 4.07 -22.10
N ASP A 338 -1.84 5.34 -22.50
CA ASP A 338 -1.67 6.46 -21.59
C ASP A 338 -2.96 6.77 -20.83
N TYR A 339 -2.81 7.10 -19.56
CA TYR A 339 -3.91 7.49 -18.68
C TYR A 339 -3.73 8.90 -18.15
N TYR A 340 -4.83 9.58 -17.90
CA TYR A 340 -4.82 10.91 -17.29
C TYR A 340 -6.10 11.16 -16.50
N THR A 341 -5.97 11.96 -15.44
CA THR A 341 -7.11 12.34 -14.61
C THR A 341 -6.89 13.68 -13.94
N ALA A 342 -7.99 14.33 -13.59
CA ALA A 342 -8.02 15.41 -12.62
C ALA A 342 -9.20 15.21 -11.69
N GLY A 343 -9.02 15.51 -10.40
CA GLY A 343 -10.05 15.21 -9.41
C GLY A 343 -9.88 15.94 -8.10
N VAL A 344 -10.75 15.58 -7.16
CA VAL A 344 -10.77 16.12 -5.81
C VAL A 344 -10.98 14.98 -4.81
N ARG A 345 -10.29 15.07 -3.68
CA ARG A 345 -10.44 14.16 -2.52
C ARG A 345 -10.80 14.96 -1.29
N TYR A 346 -11.86 14.54 -0.62
CA TYR A 346 -12.30 15.09 0.66
C TYR A 346 -12.15 14.08 1.77
N PHE A 347 -11.37 14.43 2.78
CA PHE A 347 -11.14 13.65 3.99
C PHE A 347 -12.10 14.09 5.12
N PHE A 348 -12.59 13.16 5.92
CA PHE A 348 -13.49 13.39 7.04
C PHE A 348 -13.15 12.56 8.28
#